data_f413acd445335161384e3e072d23f3c4
#
_entry.id   f413acd445335161384e3e072d23f3c4
#
_cell.length_a   1.000
_cell.length_b   1.000
_cell.length_c   1.000
_cell.angle_alpha   90.00
_cell.angle_beta   90.00
_cell.angle_gamma   90.00
#
_symmetry.space_group_name_H-M   'P 1'
#
loop_
_entity.id
_entity.type
_entity.pdbx_description
1 polymer ?
#
loop_
_entity_poly.entity_id
_entity_poly.type
_entity_poly.pdbx_seq_one_letter_code
_entity_poly.pdbx_strand_id
1 'polypeptide(L)'
;AGRVQTVALRLIVEREREIRAFTPQEYWSIAALCAKDGQTFEASLAKVGGHKPQLHSAEEAQAVVDAVRQLPFVVTKVEKRHRRKNPGAPFTTSTLQQEAAKKLGFSSRRTMRAAQDLYEGRDVGEDGPSGLITYMRTDSVRVSDAAIASVREFIGSNYKKPYLPDAPNTYSTRKNARVQDAHEAIRPTDVRRRPEQVQQYLEPDQFRLYQLIWQRFVASQMTPAVYDMTIVDLDLGQYLFRATGSVLVFDGYHVLYTEGREKEEGKTMDDLPPIPPLEQGNRVDVREITPSQHFTEPPPRYSEASLVKELERLGIGRPSTYSAIISTLSTREYVKVEQRRFFPTELGELVEKIMVAKFPEIFNVEFTSEMELELDRIEEGELVWQRVLKDFYTPFSKALEAVDLTALVADAHGLKPEDLAKERCPKCGSAIELKTGRFGPYLACVKYKDTCDYVKSLKKARAPDRPTDEKCHLCGSPMVIKTGRFGEFLACTTYPACKGTRAIPLGIKCPKCLEGDLAERRTKRGKSFWGCVRYPACDFSTWNKPVPDTCPECGWVGMEKKVSKAEGETRTCLKCGHKMVLAEPEEVATA
;
A
#
# COMPACT_ATOMS: atom_id res chain seq x y z
N ALA A 1 20.67 6.69 -7.99
CA ALA A 1 19.86 5.53 -8.33
C ALA A 1 20.67 4.26 -8.13
N GLY A 2 20.02 3.15 -7.88
CA GLY A 2 20.63 1.83 -7.84
C GLY A 2 19.85 0.91 -8.77
N ARG A 3 20.47 -0.15 -9.30
CA ARG A 3 19.87 -1.02 -10.32
C ARG A 3 18.46 -1.50 -9.90
N VAL A 4 18.37 -2.27 -8.85
CA VAL A 4 17.10 -2.89 -8.41
C VAL A 4 16.06 -1.85 -7.97
N GLN A 5 16.48 -0.79 -7.26
CA GLN A 5 15.56 0.28 -6.84
C GLN A 5 14.97 1.05 -8.04
N THR A 6 15.76 1.22 -9.11
CA THR A 6 15.28 1.90 -10.31
C THR A 6 14.26 1.05 -11.06
N VAL A 7 14.45 -0.28 -11.12
CA VAL A 7 13.45 -1.18 -11.70
C VAL A 7 12.17 -1.21 -10.86
N ALA A 8 12.27 -1.24 -9.52
CA ALA A 8 11.10 -1.11 -8.66
C ALA A 8 10.37 0.25 -8.85
N LEU A 9 11.13 1.34 -9.05
CA LEU A 9 10.56 2.65 -9.41
C LEU A 9 9.86 2.60 -10.77
N ARG A 10 10.47 1.95 -11.76
CA ARG A 10 9.91 1.76 -13.09
C ARG A 10 8.55 1.08 -13.04
N LEU A 11 8.41 -0.01 -12.27
CA LEU A 11 7.11 -0.68 -12.09
C LEU A 11 6.03 0.28 -11.58
N ILE A 12 6.37 1.13 -10.60
CA ILE A 12 5.42 2.11 -10.04
C ILE A 12 5.07 3.19 -11.06
N VAL A 13 6.04 3.69 -11.82
CA VAL A 13 5.82 4.74 -12.84
C VAL A 13 5.04 4.19 -14.02
N GLU A 14 5.34 2.99 -14.51
CA GLU A 14 4.58 2.31 -15.56
C GLU A 14 3.13 2.09 -15.14
N ARG A 15 2.89 1.63 -13.91
CA ARG A 15 1.53 1.50 -13.35
C ARG A 15 0.80 2.84 -13.31
N GLU A 16 1.46 3.92 -12.95
CA GLU A 16 0.85 5.25 -12.95
C GLU A 16 0.53 5.73 -14.38
N ARG A 17 1.37 5.40 -15.37
CA ARG A 17 1.10 5.66 -16.79
C ARG A 17 -0.10 4.86 -17.29
N GLU A 18 -0.20 3.57 -16.94
CA GLU A 18 -1.36 2.73 -17.23
C GLU A 18 -2.65 3.34 -16.67
N ILE A 19 -2.62 3.77 -15.41
CA ILE A 19 -3.78 4.40 -14.75
C ILE A 19 -4.18 5.70 -15.45
N ARG A 20 -3.22 6.55 -15.82
CA ARG A 20 -3.49 7.83 -16.49
C ARG A 20 -3.98 7.66 -17.93
N ALA A 21 -3.55 6.59 -18.61
CA ALA A 21 -3.99 6.28 -19.97
C ALA A 21 -5.29 5.47 -20.02
N PHE A 22 -5.74 4.97 -18.87
CA PHE A 22 -6.92 4.12 -18.79
C PHE A 22 -8.19 4.91 -19.13
N THR A 23 -9.00 4.35 -20.00
CA THR A 23 -10.33 4.88 -20.32
C THR A 23 -11.38 3.94 -19.78
N PRO A 24 -12.18 4.35 -18.78
CA PRO A 24 -13.25 3.54 -18.24
C PRO A 24 -14.24 3.16 -19.34
N GLN A 25 -14.61 1.88 -19.40
CA GLN A 25 -15.64 1.37 -20.30
C GLN A 25 -16.88 1.02 -19.47
N GLU A 26 -18.00 1.53 -19.90
CA GLU A 26 -19.30 1.22 -19.30
C GLU A 26 -19.68 -0.21 -19.61
N TYR A 27 -20.19 -0.90 -18.61
CA TYR A 27 -20.85 -2.20 -18.76
C TYR A 27 -21.96 -2.36 -17.72
N TRP A 28 -22.90 -3.23 -18.02
CA TRP A 28 -24.05 -3.47 -17.16
C TRP A 28 -24.10 -4.93 -16.69
N SER A 29 -24.54 -5.13 -15.47
CA SER A 29 -24.90 -6.43 -14.92
C SER A 29 -26.37 -6.45 -14.58
N ILE A 30 -26.98 -7.63 -14.62
CA ILE A 30 -28.39 -7.81 -14.25
C ILE A 30 -28.43 -8.86 -13.15
N ALA A 31 -29.04 -8.52 -12.02
CA ALA A 31 -29.29 -9.41 -10.91
C ALA A 31 -30.79 -9.58 -10.69
N ALA A 32 -31.20 -10.79 -10.40
CA ALA A 32 -32.57 -11.11 -10.01
C ALA A 32 -32.61 -11.52 -8.53
N LEU A 33 -33.39 -10.83 -7.71
CA LEU A 33 -33.71 -11.23 -6.36
C LEU A 33 -34.82 -12.28 -6.41
N CYS A 34 -34.41 -13.52 -6.22
CA CYS A 34 -35.29 -14.68 -6.24
C CYS A 34 -35.71 -15.07 -4.82
N ALA A 35 -36.87 -15.70 -4.70
CA ALA A 35 -37.39 -16.23 -3.43
C ALA A 35 -37.91 -17.66 -3.61
N LYS A 36 -37.68 -18.49 -2.61
CA LYS A 36 -38.23 -19.85 -2.48
C LYS A 36 -38.55 -20.13 -1.00
N ASP A 37 -39.75 -20.53 -0.71
CA ASP A 37 -40.22 -20.88 0.63
C ASP A 37 -39.89 -19.80 1.71
N GLY A 38 -40.02 -18.51 1.31
CA GLY A 38 -39.75 -17.36 2.18
C GLY A 38 -38.30 -16.95 2.30
N GLN A 39 -37.34 -17.72 1.76
CA GLN A 39 -35.92 -17.39 1.73
C GLN A 39 -35.53 -16.73 0.41
N THR A 40 -34.72 -15.70 0.46
CA THR A 40 -34.29 -14.95 -0.72
C THR A 40 -32.85 -15.28 -1.09
N PHE A 41 -32.53 -15.22 -2.39
CA PHE A 41 -31.20 -15.36 -2.92
C PHE A 41 -31.08 -14.55 -4.21
N GLU A 42 -29.88 -14.16 -4.55
CA GLU A 42 -29.56 -13.40 -5.75
C GLU A 42 -29.04 -14.33 -6.87
N ALA A 43 -29.57 -14.16 -8.07
CA ALA A 43 -29.08 -14.80 -9.28
C ALA A 43 -28.66 -13.73 -10.28
N SER A 44 -27.45 -13.82 -10.81
CA SER A 44 -26.91 -12.89 -11.79
C SER A 44 -27.02 -13.46 -13.19
N LEU A 45 -27.28 -12.60 -14.19
CA LEU A 45 -27.28 -12.98 -15.61
C LEU A 45 -25.89 -13.47 -16.01
N ALA A 46 -25.79 -14.77 -16.26
CA ALA A 46 -24.53 -15.44 -16.59
C ALA A 46 -24.31 -15.59 -18.09
N LYS A 47 -25.38 -15.79 -18.87
CA LYS A 47 -25.28 -15.96 -20.33
C LYS A 47 -26.50 -15.38 -21.06
N VAL A 48 -26.24 -14.90 -22.30
CA VAL A 48 -27.25 -14.54 -23.29
C VAL A 48 -26.90 -15.27 -24.58
N GLY A 49 -27.81 -16.08 -25.13
CA GLY A 49 -27.55 -16.89 -26.31
C GLY A 49 -26.35 -17.84 -26.16
N GLY A 50 -26.08 -18.33 -24.95
CA GLY A 50 -24.93 -19.20 -24.65
C GLY A 50 -23.59 -18.51 -24.38
N HIS A 51 -23.49 -17.19 -24.62
CA HIS A 51 -22.28 -16.39 -24.45
C HIS A 51 -22.35 -15.51 -23.21
N LYS A 52 -21.17 -15.05 -22.72
CA LYS A 52 -21.10 -14.09 -21.61
C LYS A 52 -21.82 -12.80 -22.03
N PRO A 53 -22.67 -12.21 -21.17
CA PRO A 53 -23.37 -10.96 -21.48
C PRO A 53 -22.37 -9.85 -21.82
N GLN A 54 -22.67 -9.11 -22.87
CA GLN A 54 -21.99 -7.87 -23.25
C GLN A 54 -23.06 -6.79 -23.34
N LEU A 55 -23.26 -6.08 -22.25
CA LEU A 55 -24.24 -5.02 -22.11
C LEU A 55 -23.49 -3.71 -21.87
N HIS A 56 -23.57 -2.80 -22.82
CA HIS A 56 -22.78 -1.57 -22.83
C HIS A 56 -23.61 -0.31 -22.63
N SER A 57 -24.95 -0.45 -22.54
CA SER A 57 -25.83 0.69 -22.30
C SER A 57 -27.02 0.33 -21.42
N ALA A 58 -27.66 1.35 -20.87
CA ALA A 58 -28.90 1.21 -20.10
C ALA A 58 -30.03 0.59 -20.94
N GLU A 59 -30.12 0.94 -22.21
CA GLU A 59 -31.14 0.45 -23.12
C GLU A 59 -30.99 -1.06 -23.38
N GLU A 60 -29.75 -1.53 -23.58
CA GLU A 60 -29.47 -2.97 -23.73
C GLU A 60 -29.83 -3.74 -22.47
N ALA A 61 -29.44 -3.21 -21.31
CA ALA A 61 -29.74 -3.81 -20.02
C ALA A 61 -31.26 -3.84 -19.78
N GLN A 62 -31.98 -2.75 -20.05
CA GLN A 62 -33.42 -2.66 -19.89
C GLN A 62 -34.17 -3.61 -20.82
N ALA A 63 -33.73 -3.74 -22.07
CA ALA A 63 -34.30 -4.67 -23.02
C ALA A 63 -34.26 -6.14 -22.51
N VAL A 64 -33.12 -6.52 -21.90
CA VAL A 64 -33.01 -7.85 -21.27
C VAL A 64 -33.94 -7.97 -20.07
N VAL A 65 -33.98 -6.94 -19.19
CA VAL A 65 -34.88 -6.92 -18.02
C VAL A 65 -36.36 -7.12 -18.45
N ASP A 66 -36.80 -6.39 -19.49
CA ASP A 66 -38.18 -6.46 -19.99
C ASP A 66 -38.46 -7.82 -20.63
N ALA A 67 -37.51 -8.41 -21.33
CA ALA A 67 -37.62 -9.73 -21.91
C ALA A 67 -37.76 -10.84 -20.84
N VAL A 68 -36.93 -10.79 -19.79
CA VAL A 68 -36.90 -11.84 -18.76
C VAL A 68 -38.03 -11.70 -17.72
N ARG A 69 -38.59 -10.50 -17.55
CA ARG A 69 -39.66 -10.22 -16.58
C ARG A 69 -40.91 -11.07 -16.80
N GLN A 70 -41.16 -11.42 -18.05
CA GLN A 70 -42.35 -12.21 -18.45
C GLN A 70 -42.09 -13.72 -18.43
N LEU A 71 -40.88 -14.15 -18.20
CA LEU A 71 -40.48 -15.55 -18.27
C LEU A 71 -40.48 -16.20 -16.89
N PRO A 72 -40.89 -17.48 -16.78
CA PRO A 72 -40.80 -18.19 -15.52
C PRO A 72 -39.34 -18.54 -15.21
N PHE A 73 -38.94 -18.23 -13.98
CA PHE A 73 -37.61 -18.63 -13.48
C PHE A 73 -37.73 -20.08 -12.97
N VAL A 74 -37.14 -21.00 -13.72
CA VAL A 74 -37.16 -22.43 -13.41
C VAL A 74 -35.72 -22.91 -13.23
N VAL A 75 -35.50 -23.65 -12.16
CA VAL A 75 -34.21 -24.29 -11.88
C VAL A 75 -33.98 -25.41 -12.89
N THR A 76 -32.98 -25.27 -13.74
CA THR A 76 -32.65 -26.29 -14.75
C THR A 76 -31.48 -27.15 -14.29
N LYS A 77 -30.59 -26.61 -13.41
CA LYS A 77 -29.46 -27.34 -12.88
C LYS A 77 -29.17 -26.92 -11.45
N VAL A 78 -28.91 -27.89 -10.59
CA VAL A 78 -28.35 -27.68 -9.25
C VAL A 78 -27.08 -28.51 -9.17
N GLU A 79 -25.97 -27.87 -8.90
CA GLU A 79 -24.68 -28.51 -8.74
C GLU A 79 -24.17 -28.24 -7.31
N LYS A 80 -23.96 -29.32 -6.53
CA LYS A 80 -23.37 -29.26 -5.20
C LYS A 80 -21.94 -29.76 -5.27
N ARG A 81 -21.01 -29.00 -4.70
CA ARG A 81 -19.59 -29.36 -4.68
C ARG A 81 -19.01 -29.13 -3.29
N HIS A 82 -18.31 -30.13 -2.78
CA HIS A 82 -17.45 -29.94 -1.62
C HIS A 82 -16.14 -29.30 -2.07
N ARG A 83 -15.83 -28.14 -1.53
CA ARG A 83 -14.57 -27.41 -1.78
C ARG A 83 -13.73 -27.37 -0.53
N ARG A 84 -12.48 -27.79 -0.65
CA ARG A 84 -11.48 -27.66 0.40
C ARG A 84 -10.65 -26.42 0.15
N LYS A 85 -10.46 -25.61 1.19
CA LYS A 85 -9.53 -24.49 1.21
C LYS A 85 -8.37 -24.89 2.09
N ASN A 86 -7.23 -25.16 1.46
CA ASN A 86 -6.04 -25.61 2.16
C ASN A 86 -5.40 -24.45 2.92
N PRO A 87 -4.78 -24.72 4.08
CA PRO A 87 -3.98 -23.71 4.77
C PRO A 87 -2.76 -23.32 3.92
N GLY A 88 -2.37 -22.06 4.01
CA GLY A 88 -1.17 -21.60 3.33
C GLY A 88 0.11 -22.05 4.02
N ALA A 89 1.22 -22.08 3.27
CA ALA A 89 2.53 -22.42 3.80
C ALA A 89 2.96 -21.52 4.96
N PRO A 90 3.86 -21.96 5.83
CA PRO A 90 4.57 -21.08 6.76
C PRO A 90 5.21 -19.90 6.01
N PHE A 91 5.48 -18.81 6.70
CA PHE A 91 5.97 -17.61 6.06
C PHE A 91 7.37 -17.72 5.45
N THR A 92 7.52 -17.16 4.27
CA THR A 92 8.78 -16.63 3.75
C THR A 92 8.89 -15.15 4.11
N THR A 93 10.04 -14.52 3.86
CA THR A 93 10.21 -13.07 4.06
C THR A 93 9.17 -12.26 3.29
N SER A 94 8.94 -12.62 2.03
CA SER A 94 7.99 -11.93 1.16
C SER A 94 6.56 -12.07 1.67
N THR A 95 6.11 -13.28 1.97
CA THR A 95 4.74 -13.51 2.45
C THR A 95 4.50 -12.93 3.84
N LEU A 96 5.52 -12.91 4.72
CA LEU A 96 5.43 -12.22 6.00
C LEU A 96 5.24 -10.71 5.84
N GLN A 97 6.01 -10.08 4.95
CA GLN A 97 5.86 -8.65 4.68
C GLN A 97 4.49 -8.33 4.10
N GLN A 98 3.98 -9.16 3.18
CA GLN A 98 2.66 -9.00 2.59
C GLN A 98 1.55 -9.09 3.65
N GLU A 99 1.55 -10.12 4.48
CA GLU A 99 0.53 -10.33 5.50
C GLU A 99 0.61 -9.28 6.63
N ALA A 100 1.81 -8.92 7.05
CA ALA A 100 2.00 -7.84 8.04
C ALA A 100 1.50 -6.48 7.51
N ALA A 101 1.67 -6.19 6.22
CA ALA A 101 1.13 -4.99 5.60
C ALA A 101 -0.41 -5.01 5.55
N LYS A 102 -1.02 -6.14 5.16
CA LYS A 102 -2.46 -6.32 5.05
C LYS A 102 -3.15 -6.30 6.42
N LYS A 103 -2.71 -7.14 7.36
CA LYS A 103 -3.36 -7.34 8.66
C LYS A 103 -2.95 -6.36 9.74
N LEU A 104 -1.67 -6.04 9.81
CA LEU A 104 -1.12 -5.21 10.90
C LEU A 104 -0.92 -3.75 10.48
N GLY A 105 -0.96 -3.46 9.16
CA GLY A 105 -0.65 -2.15 8.63
C GLY A 105 0.83 -1.77 8.81
N PHE A 106 1.72 -2.77 8.89
CA PHE A 106 3.15 -2.55 9.04
C PHE A 106 3.79 -2.27 7.68
N SER A 107 4.74 -1.34 7.65
CA SER A 107 5.64 -1.23 6.49
C SER A 107 6.64 -2.39 6.49
N SER A 108 7.19 -2.73 5.33
CA SER A 108 8.21 -3.77 5.19
C SER A 108 9.40 -3.53 6.12
N ARG A 109 9.83 -2.27 6.29
CA ARG A 109 10.88 -1.90 7.25
C ARG A 109 10.49 -2.16 8.70
N ARG A 110 9.23 -1.83 9.09
CA ARG A 110 8.71 -2.08 10.44
C ARG A 110 8.60 -3.57 10.71
N THR A 111 8.11 -4.34 9.75
CA THR A 111 8.03 -5.80 9.81
C THR A 111 9.39 -6.44 10.02
N MET A 112 10.38 -6.06 9.18
CA MET A 112 11.72 -6.66 9.26
C MET A 112 12.47 -6.26 10.53
N ARG A 113 12.24 -5.07 11.07
CA ARG A 113 12.82 -4.67 12.35
C ARG A 113 12.24 -5.51 13.50
N ALA A 114 10.92 -5.65 13.57
CA ALA A 114 10.29 -6.47 14.60
C ALA A 114 10.70 -7.95 14.47
N ALA A 115 10.82 -8.47 13.24
CA ALA A 115 11.29 -9.84 12.99
C ALA A 115 12.74 -10.04 13.43
N GLN A 116 13.63 -9.06 13.17
CA GLN A 116 15.02 -9.09 13.61
C GLN A 116 15.09 -9.14 15.15
N ASP A 117 14.33 -8.29 15.82
CA ASP A 117 14.27 -8.25 17.28
C ASP A 117 13.78 -9.60 17.87
N LEU A 118 12.79 -10.25 17.25
CA LEU A 118 12.26 -11.56 17.66
C LEU A 118 13.27 -12.70 17.41
N TYR A 119 14.06 -12.60 16.37
CA TYR A 119 15.10 -13.58 16.03
C TYR A 119 16.32 -13.47 16.94
N GLU A 120 16.83 -12.25 17.18
CA GLU A 120 18.01 -12.00 18.02
C GLU A 120 17.78 -12.39 19.48
N GLY A 121 16.52 -12.47 19.89
CA GLY A 121 16.12 -12.94 21.18
C GLY A 121 15.65 -11.83 22.12
N ARG A 122 14.74 -12.24 23.01
CA ARG A 122 14.20 -11.43 24.09
C ARG A 122 14.25 -12.23 25.37
N ASP A 123 14.40 -11.54 26.47
CA ASP A 123 14.21 -12.15 27.79
C ASP A 123 12.72 -12.49 27.94
N VAL A 124 12.41 -13.77 28.03
CA VAL A 124 11.04 -14.30 28.13
C VAL A 124 10.80 -15.00 29.47
N GLY A 125 11.46 -14.53 30.49
CA GLY A 125 11.31 -14.99 31.88
C GLY A 125 12.37 -16.03 32.28
N GLU A 126 11.95 -17.12 32.92
CA GLU A 126 12.87 -18.12 33.50
C GLU A 126 13.82 -18.77 32.48
N ASP A 127 13.44 -18.80 31.21
CA ASP A 127 14.28 -19.34 30.13
C ASP A 127 15.42 -18.40 29.69
N GLY A 128 15.45 -17.16 30.20
CA GLY A 128 16.41 -16.13 29.81
C GLY A 128 16.25 -15.66 28.35
N PRO A 129 17.25 -14.96 27.78
CA PRO A 129 17.20 -14.47 26.40
C PRO A 129 17.10 -15.62 25.40
N SER A 130 16.03 -15.63 24.60
CA SER A 130 15.76 -16.67 23.62
C SER A 130 15.23 -16.08 22.31
N GLY A 131 15.75 -16.57 21.16
CA GLY A 131 15.18 -16.28 19.85
C GLY A 131 13.79 -16.93 19.74
N LEU A 132 12.79 -16.11 19.42
CA LEU A 132 11.39 -16.56 19.36
C LEU A 132 10.98 -17.08 17.99
N ILE A 133 11.70 -16.73 16.95
CA ILE A 133 11.43 -17.16 15.58
C ILE A 133 12.70 -17.68 14.90
N THR A 134 12.55 -18.49 13.85
CA THR A 134 13.63 -18.88 12.97
C THR A 134 14.13 -17.67 12.15
N TYR A 135 15.22 -17.82 11.43
CA TYR A 135 15.82 -16.75 10.63
C TYR A 135 14.82 -16.15 9.64
N MET A 136 14.61 -14.84 9.72
CA MET A 136 13.53 -14.13 9.02
C MET A 136 13.87 -13.73 7.57
N ARG A 137 15.10 -13.95 7.09
CA ARG A 137 15.46 -13.69 5.70
C ARG A 137 15.57 -15.02 4.94
N THR A 138 14.44 -15.52 4.53
CA THR A 138 14.31 -16.82 3.85
C THR A 138 13.22 -16.79 2.78
N ASP A 139 13.43 -17.48 1.70
CA ASP A 139 12.44 -17.79 0.66
C ASP A 139 11.96 -19.26 0.78
N SER A 140 12.50 -20.01 1.73
CA SER A 140 12.13 -21.40 1.99
C SER A 140 10.80 -21.49 2.74
N VAL A 141 9.98 -22.46 2.34
CA VAL A 141 8.78 -22.92 3.07
C VAL A 141 9.01 -24.26 3.80
N ARG A 142 10.25 -24.75 3.78
CA ARG A 142 10.64 -26.01 4.43
C ARG A 142 10.54 -25.87 5.96
N VAL A 143 10.11 -26.93 6.60
CA VAL A 143 10.07 -27.04 8.06
C VAL A 143 10.74 -28.34 8.44
N SER A 144 11.56 -28.35 9.49
CA SER A 144 12.21 -29.58 9.99
C SER A 144 11.17 -30.56 10.53
N ASP A 145 11.49 -31.86 10.42
CA ASP A 145 10.61 -32.94 10.90
C ASP A 145 10.32 -32.79 12.40
N ALA A 146 11.30 -32.36 13.18
CA ALA A 146 11.13 -32.11 14.62
C ALA A 146 10.10 -31.01 14.89
N ALA A 147 10.12 -29.93 14.12
CA ALA A 147 9.14 -28.85 14.28
C ALA A 147 7.75 -29.26 13.78
N ILE A 148 7.67 -30.08 12.72
CA ILE A 148 6.40 -30.67 12.26
C ILE A 148 5.83 -31.58 13.36
N ALA A 149 6.64 -32.46 13.95
CA ALA A 149 6.19 -33.33 15.04
C ALA A 149 5.67 -32.53 16.23
N SER A 150 6.42 -31.51 16.66
CA SER A 150 6.04 -30.65 17.79
C SER A 150 4.73 -29.88 17.56
N VAL A 151 4.54 -29.28 16.37
CA VAL A 151 3.29 -28.54 16.10
C VAL A 151 2.10 -29.48 15.95
N ARG A 152 2.27 -30.66 15.42
CA ARG A 152 1.21 -31.69 15.34
C ARG A 152 0.80 -32.20 16.71
N GLU A 153 1.78 -32.45 17.61
CA GLU A 153 1.52 -32.78 19.01
C GLU A 153 0.75 -31.65 19.70
N PHE A 154 1.17 -30.39 19.48
CA PHE A 154 0.48 -29.21 20.01
C PHE A 154 -0.98 -29.14 19.52
N ILE A 155 -1.23 -29.35 18.21
CA ILE A 155 -2.60 -29.36 17.65
C ILE A 155 -3.41 -30.49 18.29
N GLY A 156 -2.87 -31.69 18.36
CA GLY A 156 -3.56 -32.86 18.94
C GLY A 156 -3.93 -32.68 20.42
N SER A 157 -3.11 -31.93 21.18
CA SER A 157 -3.34 -31.67 22.62
C SER A 157 -4.29 -30.51 22.89
N ASN A 158 -4.40 -29.53 21.97
CA ASN A 158 -5.12 -28.28 22.21
C ASN A 158 -6.38 -28.09 21.37
N TYR A 159 -6.56 -28.90 20.31
CA TYR A 159 -7.72 -28.82 19.42
C TYR A 159 -8.41 -30.19 19.34
N LYS A 160 -9.67 -30.21 18.92
CA LYS A 160 -10.42 -31.46 18.71
C LYS A 160 -9.78 -32.27 17.59
N LYS A 161 -9.92 -33.60 17.62
CA LYS A 161 -9.35 -34.54 16.65
C LYS A 161 -9.52 -34.15 15.17
N PRO A 162 -10.67 -33.62 14.70
CA PRO A 162 -10.85 -33.24 13.29
C PRO A 162 -9.91 -32.12 12.78
N TYR A 163 -9.32 -31.32 13.70
CA TYR A 163 -8.41 -30.24 13.30
C TYR A 163 -6.98 -30.71 12.97
N LEU A 164 -6.63 -31.94 13.34
CA LEU A 164 -5.34 -32.55 13.03
C LEU A 164 -5.50 -33.51 11.85
N PRO A 165 -4.92 -33.22 10.67
CA PRO A 165 -4.96 -34.13 9.54
C PRO A 165 -4.14 -35.39 9.82
N ASP A 166 -4.49 -36.54 9.19
CA ASP A 166 -3.81 -37.81 9.40
C ASP A 166 -2.32 -37.76 9.01
N ALA A 167 -1.99 -37.03 7.94
CA ALA A 167 -0.62 -36.80 7.49
C ALA A 167 -0.22 -35.33 7.62
N PRO A 168 1.08 -35.03 7.77
CA PRO A 168 1.57 -33.66 7.74
C PRO A 168 1.24 -32.95 6.42
N ASN A 169 0.87 -31.68 6.49
CA ASN A 169 0.80 -30.83 5.31
C ASN A 169 2.21 -30.53 4.82
N THR A 170 2.48 -30.81 3.55
CA THR A 170 3.77 -30.55 2.92
C THR A 170 3.66 -29.39 1.93
N TYR A 171 4.67 -28.55 1.92
CA TYR A 171 4.74 -27.38 1.04
C TYR A 171 6.02 -27.48 0.23
N SER A 172 5.91 -27.29 -1.07
CA SER A 172 7.06 -27.20 -1.97
C SER A 172 7.19 -25.78 -2.49
N THR A 173 8.39 -25.29 -2.56
CA THR A 173 8.72 -24.10 -3.36
C THR A 173 8.42 -24.40 -4.83
N ARG A 174 8.06 -23.35 -5.60
CA ARG A 174 7.79 -23.48 -7.04
C ARG A 174 8.98 -24.19 -7.72
N LYS A 175 8.70 -25.11 -8.64
CA LYS A 175 9.69 -25.95 -9.34
C LYS A 175 10.86 -25.18 -10.01
N ASN A 176 10.72 -23.88 -10.23
CA ASN A 176 11.73 -23.01 -10.85
C ASN A 176 12.37 -22.01 -9.88
N ALA A 177 11.98 -22.00 -8.61
CA ALA A 177 12.63 -21.17 -7.60
C ALA A 177 13.79 -21.96 -7.01
N ARG A 178 15.02 -21.55 -7.29
CA ARG A 178 16.19 -22.02 -6.54
C ARG A 178 16.06 -21.45 -5.12
N VAL A 179 15.93 -22.31 -4.15
CA VAL A 179 15.82 -21.99 -2.73
C VAL A 179 17.15 -22.30 -2.10
N GLN A 180 17.63 -21.42 -1.25
CA GLN A 180 18.74 -21.77 -0.36
C GLN A 180 18.26 -22.88 0.59
N ASP A 181 18.62 -24.14 0.25
CA ASP A 181 18.16 -25.35 0.94
C ASP A 181 18.53 -25.38 2.44
N ALA A 182 19.48 -24.54 2.86
CA ALA A 182 19.94 -24.45 4.24
C ALA A 182 18.93 -23.78 5.19
N HIS A 183 17.99 -22.98 4.68
CA HIS A 183 17.07 -22.21 5.51
C HIS A 183 15.72 -22.91 5.67
N GLU A 184 15.12 -22.69 6.85
CA GLU A 184 13.71 -23.02 7.12
C GLU A 184 12.80 -21.84 6.86
N ALA A 185 11.48 -22.12 6.80
CA ALA A 185 10.44 -21.11 6.85
C ALA A 185 10.47 -20.32 8.16
N ILE A 186 9.87 -19.13 8.15
CA ILE A 186 9.71 -18.29 9.36
C ILE A 186 8.62 -18.91 10.23
N ARG A 187 9.02 -19.39 11.40
CA ARG A 187 8.16 -20.06 12.37
C ARG A 187 8.62 -19.76 13.80
N PRO A 188 7.77 -19.98 14.84
CA PRO A 188 8.24 -19.93 16.21
C PRO A 188 9.30 -21.03 16.44
N THR A 189 10.30 -20.73 17.26
CA THR A 189 11.34 -21.70 17.66
C THR A 189 10.74 -22.81 18.53
N ASP A 190 9.77 -22.46 19.38
CA ASP A 190 8.98 -23.39 20.18
C ASP A 190 7.48 -23.02 20.07
N VAL A 191 6.68 -23.92 19.49
CA VAL A 191 5.24 -23.73 19.31
C VAL A 191 4.47 -23.67 20.65
N ARG A 192 5.02 -24.22 21.73
CA ARG A 192 4.41 -24.21 23.08
C ARG A 192 4.43 -22.81 23.71
N ARG A 193 5.33 -21.94 23.26
CA ARG A 193 5.35 -20.52 23.66
C ARG A 193 4.23 -19.77 22.95
N ARG A 194 3.02 -19.85 23.52
CA ARG A 194 1.84 -19.19 22.95
C ARG A 194 2.00 -17.66 23.01
N PRO A 195 1.41 -16.93 22.06
CA PRO A 195 1.47 -15.46 22.03
C PRO A 195 1.08 -14.82 23.36
N GLU A 196 0.02 -15.31 24.01
CA GLU A 196 -0.49 -14.77 25.28
C GLU A 196 0.52 -14.90 26.43
N GLN A 197 1.35 -15.92 26.42
CA GLN A 197 2.36 -16.18 27.46
C GLN A 197 3.57 -15.23 27.33
N VAL A 198 3.92 -14.86 26.09
CA VAL A 198 5.09 -14.01 25.83
C VAL A 198 4.73 -12.53 25.69
N GLN A 199 3.44 -12.19 25.66
CA GLN A 199 2.95 -10.83 25.44
C GLN A 199 3.59 -9.79 26.37
N GLN A 200 3.72 -10.12 27.66
CA GLN A 200 4.24 -9.21 28.68
C GLN A 200 5.73 -8.86 28.49
N TYR A 201 6.47 -9.66 27.74
CA TYR A 201 7.91 -9.49 27.48
C TYR A 201 8.20 -8.80 26.13
N LEU A 202 7.17 -8.55 25.32
CA LEU A 202 7.31 -8.05 23.97
C LEU A 202 6.75 -6.63 23.80
N GLU A 203 7.45 -5.83 23.03
CA GLU A 203 6.88 -4.58 22.56
C GLU A 203 5.64 -4.84 21.67
N PRO A 204 4.69 -3.90 21.58
CA PRO A 204 3.44 -4.11 20.85
C PRO A 204 3.62 -4.59 19.40
N ASP A 205 4.64 -4.12 18.69
CA ASP A 205 4.92 -4.53 17.31
C ASP A 205 5.48 -5.95 17.25
N GLN A 206 6.36 -6.30 18.17
CA GLN A 206 6.95 -7.63 18.29
C GLN A 206 5.88 -8.66 18.62
N PHE A 207 5.01 -8.35 19.59
CA PHE A 207 3.90 -9.22 19.97
C PHE A 207 2.97 -9.49 18.78
N ARG A 208 2.50 -8.44 18.10
CA ARG A 208 1.58 -8.58 16.95
C ARG A 208 2.20 -9.39 15.81
N LEU A 209 3.49 -9.20 15.55
CA LEU A 209 4.20 -9.95 14.51
C LEU A 209 4.43 -11.40 14.93
N TYR A 210 4.82 -11.65 16.19
CA TYR A 210 4.98 -13.00 16.74
C TYR A 210 3.66 -13.78 16.66
N GLN A 211 2.56 -13.17 17.08
CA GLN A 211 1.22 -13.76 17.01
C GLN A 211 0.86 -14.14 15.56
N LEU A 212 1.13 -13.27 14.60
CA LEU A 212 0.89 -13.54 13.18
C LEU A 212 1.70 -14.74 12.68
N ILE A 213 2.99 -14.81 13.03
CA ILE A 213 3.89 -15.90 12.65
C ILE A 213 3.45 -17.20 13.30
N TRP A 214 3.15 -17.18 14.59
CA TRP A 214 2.73 -18.35 15.35
C TRP A 214 1.42 -18.92 14.82
N GLN A 215 0.41 -18.08 14.63
CA GLN A 215 -0.88 -18.50 14.09
C GLN A 215 -0.76 -19.10 12.70
N ARG A 216 0.03 -18.48 11.82
CA ARG A 216 0.27 -19.00 10.47
C ARG A 216 0.95 -20.38 10.49
N PHE A 217 1.95 -20.54 11.34
CA PHE A 217 2.69 -21.80 11.46
C PHE A 217 1.79 -22.93 11.97
N VAL A 218 1.05 -22.71 13.05
CA VAL A 218 0.12 -23.73 13.58
C VAL A 218 -0.97 -24.04 12.55
N ALA A 219 -1.60 -23.02 11.96
CA ALA A 219 -2.61 -23.17 10.92
C ALA A 219 -2.11 -23.97 9.72
N SER A 220 -0.83 -23.81 9.35
CA SER A 220 -0.24 -24.55 8.23
C SER A 220 -0.29 -26.06 8.40
N GLN A 221 -0.31 -26.57 9.61
CA GLN A 221 -0.38 -28.01 9.91
C GLN A 221 -1.78 -28.48 10.34
N MET A 222 -2.79 -27.62 10.21
CA MET A 222 -4.20 -27.98 10.50
C MET A 222 -4.93 -28.49 9.26
N THR A 223 -6.09 -29.09 9.50
CA THR A 223 -6.99 -29.61 8.46
C THR A 223 -7.54 -28.45 7.61
N PRO A 224 -7.72 -28.62 6.30
CA PRO A 224 -8.36 -27.64 5.43
C PRO A 224 -9.76 -27.24 5.91
N ALA A 225 -10.16 -26.00 5.64
CA ALA A 225 -11.57 -25.59 5.74
C ALA A 225 -12.37 -26.25 4.62
N VAL A 226 -13.63 -26.63 4.92
CA VAL A 226 -14.51 -27.31 3.96
C VAL A 226 -15.77 -26.49 3.77
N TYR A 227 -16.09 -26.26 2.51
CA TYR A 227 -17.27 -25.52 2.09
C TYR A 227 -18.17 -26.38 1.22
N ASP A 228 -19.47 -26.29 1.46
CA ASP A 228 -20.49 -26.77 0.54
C ASP A 228 -20.88 -25.63 -0.39
N MET A 229 -20.46 -25.72 -1.62
CA MET A 229 -20.83 -24.79 -2.68
C MET A 229 -22.07 -25.31 -3.42
N THR A 230 -23.05 -24.44 -3.57
CA THR A 230 -24.23 -24.70 -4.39
C THR A 230 -24.25 -23.74 -5.56
N ILE A 231 -24.33 -24.27 -6.77
CA ILE A 231 -24.48 -23.50 -8.01
C ILE A 231 -25.83 -23.87 -8.59
N VAL A 232 -26.66 -22.86 -8.84
CA VAL A 232 -28.02 -23.03 -9.38
C VAL A 232 -28.11 -22.27 -10.69
N ASP A 233 -28.47 -22.98 -11.75
CA ASP A 233 -28.76 -22.40 -13.06
C ASP A 233 -30.27 -22.29 -13.25
N LEU A 234 -30.73 -21.10 -13.59
CA LEU A 234 -32.09 -20.73 -13.93
C LEU A 234 -32.13 -20.38 -15.42
N ASP A 235 -32.72 -21.23 -16.23
CA ASP A 235 -32.78 -21.09 -17.69
C ASP A 235 -34.09 -20.45 -18.10
N LEU A 236 -34.00 -19.35 -18.85
CA LEU A 236 -35.12 -18.60 -19.39
C LEU A 236 -35.01 -18.53 -20.93
N GLY A 237 -34.75 -19.67 -21.57
CA GLY A 237 -34.51 -19.79 -23.01
C GLY A 237 -33.11 -19.30 -23.42
N GLN A 238 -33.04 -18.11 -24.03
CA GLN A 238 -31.71 -17.58 -24.37
C GLN A 238 -30.95 -16.96 -23.18
N TYR A 239 -31.61 -16.75 -22.05
CA TYR A 239 -31.05 -16.12 -20.86
C TYR A 239 -30.78 -17.15 -19.77
N LEU A 240 -29.56 -17.19 -19.28
CA LEU A 240 -29.17 -18.04 -18.15
C LEU A 240 -28.81 -17.16 -16.95
N PHE A 241 -29.59 -17.28 -15.89
CA PHE A 241 -29.23 -16.71 -14.60
C PHE A 241 -28.54 -17.76 -13.74
N ARG A 242 -27.54 -17.35 -12.97
CA ARG A 242 -26.79 -18.22 -12.08
C ARG A 242 -26.72 -17.64 -10.68
N ALA A 243 -27.09 -18.44 -9.70
CA ALA A 243 -26.82 -18.18 -8.30
C ALA A 243 -25.68 -19.08 -7.82
N THR A 244 -24.80 -18.52 -7.00
CA THR A 244 -23.70 -19.27 -6.37
C THR A 244 -23.70 -18.95 -4.89
N GLY A 245 -23.81 -19.98 -4.07
CA GLY A 245 -23.77 -19.86 -2.62
C GLY A 245 -22.72 -20.76 -2.01
N SER A 246 -22.33 -20.45 -0.78
CA SER A 246 -21.34 -21.21 -0.04
C SER A 246 -21.71 -21.29 1.43
N VAL A 247 -21.55 -22.45 2.02
CA VAL A 247 -21.75 -22.71 3.45
C VAL A 247 -20.47 -23.33 4.00
N LEU A 248 -19.89 -22.71 5.02
CA LEU A 248 -18.76 -23.27 5.76
C LEU A 248 -19.26 -24.46 6.60
N VAL A 249 -18.87 -25.68 6.21
CA VAL A 249 -19.24 -26.92 6.90
C VAL A 249 -18.26 -27.27 8.01
N PHE A 250 -16.99 -27.03 7.76
CA PHE A 250 -15.92 -27.25 8.72
C PHE A 250 -14.89 -26.13 8.58
N ASP A 251 -14.64 -25.44 9.68
CA ASP A 251 -13.76 -24.26 9.70
C ASP A 251 -12.28 -24.61 9.56
N GLY A 252 -11.87 -25.83 9.94
CA GLY A 252 -10.48 -26.27 9.82
C GLY A 252 -9.50 -25.25 10.39
N TYR A 253 -8.47 -24.90 9.64
CA TYR A 253 -7.47 -23.90 10.07
C TYR A 253 -8.01 -22.47 10.28
N HIS A 254 -9.20 -22.17 9.78
CA HIS A 254 -9.84 -20.84 9.98
C HIS A 254 -10.16 -20.56 11.44
N VAL A 255 -10.30 -21.58 12.29
CA VAL A 255 -10.45 -21.40 13.75
C VAL A 255 -9.33 -20.55 14.34
N LEU A 256 -8.14 -20.54 13.70
CA LEU A 256 -6.95 -19.87 14.19
C LEU A 256 -6.46 -18.76 13.27
N TYR A 257 -6.58 -18.95 11.95
CA TYR A 257 -5.94 -18.08 10.98
C TYR A 257 -6.76 -17.93 9.68
N THR A 258 -6.89 -16.69 9.23
CA THR A 258 -7.41 -16.35 7.90
C THR A 258 -6.42 -15.41 7.22
N GLU A 259 -6.25 -15.49 5.90
CA GLU A 259 -5.40 -14.58 5.15
C GLU A 259 -5.93 -13.14 5.17
N GLY A 260 -5.02 -12.16 5.21
CA GLY A 260 -5.36 -10.75 5.02
C GLY A 260 -5.73 -10.46 3.57
N ARG A 261 -6.68 -9.54 3.35
CA ARG A 261 -7.13 -9.13 2.02
C ARG A 261 -6.93 -7.65 1.78
N GLU A 262 -6.66 -7.29 0.54
CA GLU A 262 -6.81 -5.92 0.06
C GLU A 262 -8.23 -5.73 -0.50
N LYS A 263 -8.73 -4.49 -0.53
CA LYS A 263 -10.12 -4.19 -0.99
C LYS A 263 -10.37 -4.62 -2.44
N GLU A 264 -9.32 -4.62 -3.26
CA GLU A 264 -9.36 -4.97 -4.69
C GLU A 264 -9.30 -6.49 -4.94
N GLU A 265 -9.07 -7.31 -3.90
CA GLU A 265 -9.15 -8.76 -4.01
C GLU A 265 -10.64 -9.16 -4.04
N GLY A 266 -11.06 -9.79 -5.13
CA GLY A 266 -12.47 -10.14 -5.39
C GLY A 266 -13.11 -11.06 -4.33
N LYS A 267 -14.43 -11.27 -4.43
CA LYS A 267 -15.20 -12.15 -3.55
C LYS A 267 -14.61 -13.57 -3.53
N THR A 268 -14.54 -14.16 -2.36
CA THR A 268 -14.14 -15.56 -2.15
C THR A 268 -15.31 -16.40 -1.66
N MET A 269 -15.08 -17.68 -1.43
CA MET A 269 -16.11 -18.60 -0.90
C MET A 269 -16.68 -18.12 0.44
N ASP A 270 -15.88 -17.43 1.25
CA ASP A 270 -16.31 -16.87 2.55
C ASP A 270 -17.34 -15.74 2.41
N ASP A 271 -17.40 -15.09 1.24
CA ASP A 271 -18.23 -13.91 0.97
C ASP A 271 -19.54 -14.26 0.24
N LEU A 272 -19.73 -15.54 -0.12
CA LEU A 272 -20.92 -15.99 -0.85
C LEU A 272 -22.05 -16.34 0.15
N PRO A 273 -23.25 -15.73 0.02
CA PRO A 273 -24.36 -16.08 0.89
C PRO A 273 -24.85 -17.51 0.63
N PRO A 274 -25.47 -18.16 1.62
CA PRO A 274 -26.08 -19.45 1.40
C PRO A 274 -27.27 -19.34 0.43
N ILE A 275 -27.51 -20.40 -0.35
CA ILE A 275 -28.70 -20.55 -1.20
C ILE A 275 -29.66 -21.51 -0.51
N PRO A 276 -30.98 -21.24 -0.51
CA PRO A 276 -31.98 -22.16 0.02
C PRO A 276 -31.96 -23.50 -0.71
N PRO A 277 -32.50 -24.58 -0.11
CA PRO A 277 -32.61 -25.88 -0.79
C PRO A 277 -33.44 -25.76 -2.07
N LEU A 278 -32.82 -26.06 -3.20
CA LEU A 278 -33.45 -26.03 -4.52
C LEU A 278 -33.18 -27.34 -5.25
N GLU A 279 -34.15 -27.74 -6.06
CA GLU A 279 -34.08 -28.93 -6.91
C GLU A 279 -34.40 -28.56 -8.36
N GLN A 280 -33.92 -29.36 -9.29
CA GLN A 280 -34.28 -29.20 -10.70
C GLN A 280 -35.81 -29.26 -10.91
N GLY A 281 -36.33 -28.35 -11.70
CA GLY A 281 -37.76 -28.19 -11.94
C GLY A 281 -38.45 -27.26 -10.94
N ASN A 282 -37.79 -26.83 -9.85
CA ASN A 282 -38.39 -25.85 -8.94
C ASN A 282 -38.64 -24.53 -9.66
N ARG A 283 -39.82 -23.95 -9.49
CA ARG A 283 -40.08 -22.55 -9.82
C ARG A 283 -39.67 -21.67 -8.65
N VAL A 284 -39.05 -20.53 -8.96
CA VAL A 284 -38.69 -19.52 -7.98
C VAL A 284 -39.45 -18.23 -8.28
N ASP A 285 -39.89 -17.54 -7.24
CA ASP A 285 -40.55 -16.25 -7.36
C ASP A 285 -39.46 -15.18 -7.51
N VAL A 286 -39.59 -14.34 -8.55
CA VAL A 286 -38.71 -13.19 -8.75
C VAL A 286 -39.36 -11.97 -8.14
N ARG A 287 -38.74 -11.40 -7.14
CA ARG A 287 -39.20 -10.18 -6.45
C ARG A 287 -38.80 -8.93 -7.18
N GLU A 288 -37.54 -8.91 -7.68
CA GLU A 288 -36.95 -7.75 -8.32
C GLU A 288 -35.93 -8.20 -9.35
N ILE A 289 -35.80 -7.46 -10.46
CA ILE A 289 -34.76 -7.61 -11.44
C ILE A 289 -34.09 -6.25 -11.59
N THR A 290 -32.85 -6.15 -11.18
CA THR A 290 -32.13 -4.88 -11.10
C THR A 290 -30.97 -4.85 -12.10
N PRO A 291 -31.01 -3.95 -13.09
CA PRO A 291 -29.85 -3.64 -13.90
C PRO A 291 -28.92 -2.70 -13.11
N SER A 292 -27.65 -2.96 -13.11
CA SER A 292 -26.63 -2.14 -12.42
C SER A 292 -25.56 -1.67 -13.40
N GLN A 293 -25.33 -0.36 -13.42
CA GLN A 293 -24.28 0.27 -14.20
C GLN A 293 -22.93 0.08 -13.52
N HIS A 294 -21.92 -0.24 -14.29
CA HIS A 294 -20.53 -0.36 -13.84
C HIS A 294 -19.61 0.30 -14.85
N PHE A 295 -18.45 0.68 -14.38
CA PHE A 295 -17.34 1.09 -15.23
C PHE A 295 -16.14 0.22 -14.94
N THR A 296 -15.38 -0.13 -15.97
CA THR A 296 -14.09 -0.80 -15.74
C THR A 296 -13.18 0.13 -14.96
N GLU A 297 -12.42 -0.43 -14.05
CA GLU A 297 -11.46 0.33 -13.22
C GLU A 297 -10.03 0.12 -13.72
N PRO A 298 -9.16 1.12 -13.59
CA PRO A 298 -7.75 0.93 -13.91
C PRO A 298 -7.11 -0.07 -12.91
N PRO A 299 -5.96 -0.67 -13.27
CA PRO A 299 -5.25 -1.51 -12.33
C PRO A 299 -4.87 -0.70 -11.09
N PRO A 300 -5.01 -1.24 -9.88
CA PRO A 300 -4.73 -0.51 -8.65
C PRO A 300 -3.25 -0.16 -8.53
N ARG A 301 -2.96 0.99 -7.91
CA ARG A 301 -1.58 1.35 -7.54
C ARG A 301 -1.01 0.33 -6.58
N TYR A 302 0.29 0.10 -6.68
CA TYR A 302 0.96 -0.81 -5.76
C TYR A 302 0.86 -0.33 -4.31
N SER A 303 0.52 -1.27 -3.42
CA SER A 303 0.80 -1.19 -1.99
C SER A 303 2.18 -1.76 -1.69
N GLU A 304 2.66 -1.68 -0.44
CA GLU A 304 3.87 -2.40 -0.05
C GLU A 304 3.72 -3.92 -0.28
N ALA A 305 2.55 -4.48 0.07
CA ALA A 305 2.28 -5.89 -0.11
C ALA A 305 2.29 -6.31 -1.59
N SER A 306 1.55 -5.59 -2.43
CA SER A 306 1.47 -5.93 -3.85
C SER A 306 2.78 -5.66 -4.61
N LEU A 307 3.58 -4.66 -4.20
CA LEU A 307 4.89 -4.42 -4.78
C LEU A 307 5.89 -5.52 -4.42
N VAL A 308 5.93 -5.97 -3.15
CA VAL A 308 6.78 -7.11 -2.74
C VAL A 308 6.39 -8.38 -3.51
N LYS A 309 5.09 -8.65 -3.63
CA LYS A 309 4.57 -9.80 -4.40
C LYS A 309 5.00 -9.73 -5.86
N GLU A 310 4.95 -8.55 -6.47
CA GLU A 310 5.33 -8.37 -7.87
C GLU A 310 6.84 -8.50 -8.08
N LEU A 311 7.66 -7.92 -7.20
CA LEU A 311 9.12 -8.08 -7.22
C LEU A 311 9.51 -9.57 -7.10
N GLU A 312 8.88 -10.31 -6.18
CA GLU A 312 9.09 -11.76 -6.02
C GLU A 312 8.68 -12.53 -7.29
N ARG A 313 7.52 -12.21 -7.87
CA ARG A 313 7.02 -12.83 -9.10
C ARG A 313 7.98 -12.64 -10.28
N LEU A 314 8.60 -11.48 -10.35
CA LEU A 314 9.56 -11.10 -11.41
C LEU A 314 10.99 -11.57 -11.12
N GLY A 315 11.27 -12.16 -9.95
CA GLY A 315 12.62 -12.57 -9.55
C GLY A 315 13.56 -11.40 -9.22
N ILE A 316 13.01 -10.24 -8.88
CA ILE A 316 13.74 -9.00 -8.60
C ILE A 316 13.91 -8.82 -7.10
N GLY A 317 15.15 -8.73 -6.66
CA GLY A 317 15.46 -8.67 -5.22
C GLY A 317 15.44 -10.06 -4.56
N ARG A 318 15.82 -10.07 -3.29
CA ARG A 318 15.91 -11.29 -2.46
C ARG A 318 15.36 -10.97 -1.07
N PRO A 319 15.13 -11.97 -0.21
CA PRO A 319 14.65 -11.76 1.16
C PRO A 319 15.38 -10.67 1.94
N SER A 320 16.67 -10.51 1.71
CA SER A 320 17.50 -9.48 2.34
C SER A 320 17.28 -8.07 1.80
N THR A 321 16.74 -7.90 0.59
CA THR A 321 16.74 -6.61 -0.12
C THR A 321 15.35 -5.97 -0.30
N TYR A 322 14.23 -6.71 -0.22
CA TYR A 322 12.88 -6.15 -0.44
C TYR A 322 12.60 -4.90 0.40
N SER A 323 12.82 -4.98 1.70
CA SER A 323 12.60 -3.85 2.61
C SER A 323 13.52 -2.65 2.31
N ALA A 324 14.78 -2.91 1.92
CA ALA A 324 15.73 -1.87 1.55
C ALA A 324 15.36 -1.17 0.24
N ILE A 325 14.89 -1.93 -0.76
CA ILE A 325 14.41 -1.40 -2.03
C ILE A 325 13.28 -0.40 -1.76
N ILE A 326 12.22 -0.84 -1.07
CA ILE A 326 11.04 -0.02 -0.81
C ILE A 326 11.37 1.21 0.04
N SER A 327 12.15 1.03 1.12
CA SER A 327 12.51 2.15 1.97
C SER A 327 13.38 3.19 1.25
N THR A 328 14.23 2.75 0.31
CA THR A 328 15.05 3.66 -0.51
C THR A 328 14.20 4.53 -1.41
N LEU A 329 13.14 3.99 -2.04
CA LEU A 329 12.24 4.77 -2.88
C LEU A 329 11.60 5.94 -2.12
N SER A 330 11.13 5.68 -0.91
CA SER A 330 10.53 6.70 -0.04
C SER A 330 11.56 7.68 0.54
N THR A 331 12.73 7.18 0.99
CA THR A 331 13.79 8.00 1.59
C THR A 331 14.40 8.97 0.58
N ARG A 332 14.48 8.57 -0.69
CA ARG A 332 14.96 9.42 -1.80
C ARG A 332 13.87 10.31 -2.40
N GLU A 333 12.68 10.27 -1.84
CA GLU A 333 11.53 11.04 -2.33
C GLU A 333 11.15 10.72 -3.80
N TYR A 334 11.48 9.52 -4.28
CA TYR A 334 11.05 9.08 -5.62
C TYR A 334 9.58 8.71 -5.66
N VAL A 335 9.06 8.25 -4.51
CA VAL A 335 7.65 7.96 -4.31
C VAL A 335 7.17 8.57 -3.00
N LYS A 336 5.86 8.88 -2.94
CA LYS A 336 5.13 9.17 -1.71
C LYS A 336 4.10 8.08 -1.47
N VAL A 337 3.75 7.88 -0.20
CA VAL A 337 2.75 6.89 0.21
C VAL A 337 1.52 7.64 0.71
N GLU A 338 0.40 7.47 0.02
CA GLU A 338 -0.91 8.01 0.41
C GLU A 338 -1.90 6.85 0.46
N GLN A 339 -2.72 6.79 1.50
CA GLN A 339 -3.68 5.70 1.71
C GLN A 339 -3.07 4.29 1.49
N ARG A 340 -1.82 4.09 1.93
CA ARG A 340 -1.03 2.85 1.76
C ARG A 340 -0.71 2.47 0.31
N ARG A 341 -0.82 3.41 -0.65
CA ARG A 341 -0.46 3.21 -2.07
C ARG A 341 0.72 4.09 -2.44
N PHE A 342 1.56 3.58 -3.34
CA PHE A 342 2.69 4.31 -3.88
C PHE A 342 2.26 5.21 -5.02
N PHE A 343 2.66 6.47 -4.94
CA PHE A 343 2.52 7.46 -6.00
C PHE A 343 3.91 7.93 -6.40
N PRO A 344 4.28 7.89 -7.69
CA PRO A 344 5.54 8.47 -8.12
C PRO A 344 5.51 9.99 -7.93
N THR A 345 6.65 10.57 -7.56
CA THR A 345 6.83 12.02 -7.53
C THR A 345 7.35 12.51 -8.88
N GLU A 346 7.29 13.82 -9.13
CA GLU A 346 7.92 14.42 -10.32
C GLU A 346 9.41 14.02 -10.42
N LEU A 347 10.11 13.98 -9.28
CA LEU A 347 11.51 13.54 -9.22
C LEU A 347 11.64 12.06 -9.58
N GLY A 348 10.73 11.20 -9.08
CA GLY A 348 10.73 9.78 -9.40
C GLY A 348 10.50 9.51 -10.88
N GLU A 349 9.50 10.13 -11.48
CA GLU A 349 9.22 10.02 -12.92
C GLU A 349 10.41 10.50 -13.78
N LEU A 350 11.04 11.60 -13.36
CA LEU A 350 12.21 12.14 -14.05
C LEU A 350 13.41 11.17 -13.99
N VAL A 351 13.71 10.66 -12.78
CA VAL A 351 14.82 9.70 -12.59
C VAL A 351 14.54 8.43 -13.40
N GLU A 352 13.35 7.89 -13.38
CA GLU A 352 12.97 6.72 -14.15
C GLU A 352 13.15 6.99 -15.65
N LYS A 353 12.57 8.07 -16.19
CA LYS A 353 12.68 8.46 -17.60
C LYS A 353 14.14 8.53 -18.06
N ILE A 354 15.01 9.19 -17.28
CA ILE A 354 16.43 9.33 -17.61
C ILE A 354 17.12 7.97 -17.61
N MET A 355 16.92 7.18 -16.55
CA MET A 355 17.63 5.92 -16.38
C MET A 355 17.23 4.89 -17.43
N VAL A 356 15.93 4.77 -17.73
CA VAL A 356 15.42 3.85 -18.76
C VAL A 356 15.85 4.30 -20.17
N ALA A 357 15.84 5.60 -20.46
CA ALA A 357 16.24 6.10 -21.77
C ALA A 357 17.75 5.94 -22.05
N LYS A 358 18.60 6.09 -21.03
CA LYS A 358 20.07 6.06 -21.21
C LYS A 358 20.70 4.68 -20.96
N PHE A 359 20.01 3.84 -20.19
CA PHE A 359 20.47 2.50 -19.85
C PHE A 359 19.31 1.49 -20.00
N PRO A 360 18.71 1.36 -21.19
CA PRO A 360 17.49 0.56 -21.38
C PRO A 360 17.68 -0.91 -21.01
N GLU A 361 18.86 -1.48 -21.30
CA GLU A 361 19.16 -2.87 -20.97
C GLU A 361 19.32 -3.09 -19.45
N ILE A 362 20.04 -2.19 -18.76
CA ILE A 362 20.40 -2.35 -17.35
C ILE A 362 19.16 -2.19 -16.43
N PHE A 363 18.22 -1.34 -16.79
CA PHE A 363 16.99 -1.11 -16.03
C PHE A 363 15.78 -1.86 -16.62
N ASN A 364 16.06 -2.93 -17.37
CA ASN A 364 15.08 -3.89 -17.81
C ASN A 364 14.78 -4.91 -16.69
N VAL A 365 13.54 -5.40 -16.65
CA VAL A 365 13.06 -6.38 -15.65
C VAL A 365 13.77 -7.70 -15.82
N GLU A 366 13.82 -8.20 -17.06
CA GLU A 366 14.43 -9.50 -17.41
C GLU A 366 15.91 -9.51 -17.10
N PHE A 367 16.65 -8.49 -17.53
CA PHE A 367 18.07 -8.35 -17.23
C PHE A 367 18.35 -8.31 -15.71
N THR A 368 17.48 -7.60 -14.96
CA THR A 368 17.65 -7.51 -13.50
C THR A 368 17.38 -8.85 -12.83
N SER A 369 16.37 -9.59 -13.27
CA SER A 369 16.07 -10.93 -12.78
C SER A 369 17.21 -11.92 -13.11
N GLU A 370 17.74 -11.88 -14.34
CA GLU A 370 18.87 -12.72 -14.75
C GLU A 370 20.13 -12.45 -13.93
N MET A 371 20.45 -11.19 -13.69
CA MET A 371 21.57 -10.81 -12.84
C MET A 371 21.42 -11.30 -11.39
N GLU A 372 20.20 -11.28 -10.84
CA GLU A 372 19.94 -11.86 -9.51
C GLU A 372 20.17 -13.39 -9.50
N LEU A 373 19.78 -14.08 -10.59
CA LEU A 373 20.05 -15.51 -10.76
C LEU A 373 21.55 -15.80 -10.95
N GLU A 374 22.29 -14.96 -11.68
CA GLU A 374 23.74 -15.09 -11.81
C GLU A 374 24.44 -14.90 -10.46
N LEU A 375 23.97 -14.00 -9.62
CA LEU A 375 24.50 -13.81 -8.27
C LEU A 375 24.24 -15.04 -7.38
N ASP A 376 23.08 -15.68 -7.48
CA ASP A 376 22.80 -16.93 -6.77
C ASP A 376 23.76 -18.05 -7.26
N ARG A 377 23.97 -18.15 -8.57
CA ARG A 377 24.90 -19.15 -9.14
C ARG A 377 26.37 -18.91 -8.77
N ILE A 378 26.75 -17.65 -8.50
CA ILE A 378 28.08 -17.34 -7.94
C ILE A 378 28.17 -17.83 -6.50
N GLU A 379 27.10 -17.64 -5.69
CA GLU A 379 27.03 -18.12 -4.31
C GLU A 379 27.13 -19.65 -4.24
N GLU A 380 26.48 -20.34 -5.18
CA GLU A 380 26.54 -21.80 -5.33
C GLU A 380 27.89 -22.32 -5.90
N GLY A 381 28.77 -21.43 -6.33
CA GLY A 381 30.06 -21.79 -6.92
C GLY A 381 29.98 -22.25 -8.38
N GLU A 382 28.83 -22.11 -9.04
CA GLU A 382 28.65 -22.49 -10.45
C GLU A 382 29.25 -21.46 -11.44
N LEU A 383 29.31 -20.18 -11.04
CA LEU A 383 29.85 -19.11 -11.86
C LEU A 383 31.00 -18.38 -11.18
N VAL A 384 31.94 -17.93 -12.00
CA VAL A 384 33.07 -17.09 -11.54
C VAL A 384 32.66 -15.63 -11.55
N TRP A 385 32.64 -14.98 -10.39
CA TRP A 385 32.16 -13.62 -10.22
C TRP A 385 32.85 -12.58 -11.10
N GLN A 386 34.17 -12.76 -11.37
CA GLN A 386 34.94 -11.84 -12.22
C GLN A 386 34.40 -11.79 -13.65
N ARG A 387 33.93 -12.95 -14.18
CA ARG A 387 33.34 -13.02 -15.51
C ARG A 387 32.01 -12.27 -15.54
N VAL A 388 31.11 -12.56 -14.63
CA VAL A 388 29.80 -11.90 -14.53
C VAL A 388 29.97 -10.38 -14.38
N LEU A 389 30.90 -9.94 -13.52
CA LEU A 389 31.19 -8.53 -13.33
C LEU A 389 31.76 -7.87 -14.61
N LYS A 390 32.64 -8.55 -15.34
CA LYS A 390 33.20 -8.04 -16.61
C LYS A 390 32.13 -7.91 -17.69
N ASP A 391 31.27 -8.93 -17.81
CA ASP A 391 30.18 -8.96 -18.79
C ASP A 391 29.16 -7.85 -18.53
N PHE A 392 28.90 -7.53 -17.27
CA PHE A 392 28.10 -6.37 -16.87
C PHE A 392 28.81 -5.03 -17.10
N TYR A 393 30.06 -4.90 -16.63
CA TYR A 393 30.74 -3.60 -16.57
C TYR A 393 31.14 -3.07 -17.95
N THR A 394 31.47 -3.97 -18.89
CA THR A 394 31.93 -3.57 -20.23
C THR A 394 30.85 -2.78 -21.01
N PRO A 395 29.61 -3.26 -21.17
CA PRO A 395 28.55 -2.46 -21.80
C PRO A 395 28.13 -1.26 -20.95
N PHE A 396 28.14 -1.39 -19.62
CA PHE A 396 27.78 -0.29 -18.73
C PHE A 396 28.75 0.89 -18.84
N SER A 397 30.07 0.68 -18.84
CA SER A 397 31.04 1.77 -18.96
C SER A 397 30.90 2.50 -20.29
N LYS A 398 30.69 1.76 -21.39
CA LYS A 398 30.46 2.36 -22.71
C LYS A 398 29.19 3.22 -22.73
N ALA A 399 28.09 2.70 -22.16
CA ALA A 399 26.85 3.46 -22.05
C ALA A 399 27.01 4.70 -21.16
N LEU A 400 27.78 4.60 -20.08
CA LEU A 400 28.05 5.72 -19.17
C LEU A 400 28.90 6.81 -19.84
N GLU A 401 29.93 6.45 -20.61
CA GLU A 401 30.76 7.39 -21.38
C GLU A 401 29.97 8.13 -22.46
N ALA A 402 28.94 7.48 -23.03
CA ALA A 402 28.04 8.07 -24.02
C ALA A 402 27.00 9.05 -23.41
N VAL A 403 26.92 9.15 -22.09
CA VAL A 403 25.94 10.03 -21.43
C VAL A 403 26.44 11.46 -21.32
N ASP A 404 25.84 12.36 -22.07
CA ASP A 404 25.98 13.80 -21.83
C ASP A 404 25.06 14.24 -20.70
N LEU A 405 25.64 14.45 -19.51
CA LEU A 405 24.91 14.91 -18.31
C LEU A 405 24.30 16.29 -18.52
N THR A 406 24.93 17.16 -19.31
CA THR A 406 24.43 18.51 -19.55
C THR A 406 23.18 18.47 -20.42
N ALA A 407 23.21 17.67 -21.48
CA ALA A 407 22.03 17.44 -22.33
C ALA A 407 20.88 16.79 -21.56
N LEU A 408 21.17 15.84 -20.67
CA LEU A 408 20.16 15.19 -19.82
C LEU A 408 19.48 16.16 -18.86
N VAL A 409 20.24 17.00 -18.20
CA VAL A 409 19.70 18.01 -17.28
C VAL A 409 18.89 19.06 -18.05
N ALA A 410 19.31 19.43 -19.25
CA ALA A 410 18.59 20.33 -20.12
C ALA A 410 17.22 19.73 -20.53
N ASP A 411 17.19 18.49 -21.02
CA ASP A 411 15.95 17.79 -21.40
C ASP A 411 14.98 17.63 -20.21
N ALA A 412 15.53 17.28 -19.05
CA ALA A 412 14.79 17.16 -17.80
C ALA A 412 14.04 18.44 -17.39
N HIS A 413 14.57 19.59 -17.78
CA HIS A 413 13.97 20.89 -17.49
C HIS A 413 13.25 21.51 -18.72
N GLY A 414 13.05 20.73 -19.79
CA GLY A 414 12.41 21.18 -21.01
C GLY A 414 13.23 22.21 -21.81
N LEU A 415 14.54 22.25 -21.57
CA LEU A 415 15.47 23.14 -22.25
C LEU A 415 16.06 22.43 -23.47
N LYS A 416 15.77 22.93 -24.65
CA LYS A 416 16.41 22.40 -25.85
C LYS A 416 17.83 22.95 -25.97
N PRO A 417 18.84 22.14 -26.32
CA PRO A 417 20.21 22.59 -26.53
C PRO A 417 20.32 23.76 -27.53
N GLU A 418 19.47 23.75 -28.55
CA GLU A 418 19.38 24.79 -29.58
C GLU A 418 18.90 26.15 -29.02
N ASP A 419 18.01 26.13 -28.05
CA ASP A 419 17.49 27.34 -27.39
C ASP A 419 18.53 27.91 -26.41
N LEU A 420 19.21 27.01 -25.67
CA LEU A 420 20.32 27.40 -24.79
C LEU A 420 21.48 28.07 -25.56
N ALA A 421 21.79 27.58 -26.76
CA ALA A 421 22.84 28.16 -27.61
C ALA A 421 22.49 29.59 -28.10
N LYS A 422 21.18 29.92 -28.18
CA LYS A 422 20.67 31.24 -28.57
C LYS A 422 20.53 32.20 -27.41
N GLU A 423 20.36 31.70 -26.16
CA GLU A 423 20.22 32.57 -24.98
C GLU A 423 21.49 33.38 -24.72
N ARG A 424 21.33 34.66 -24.46
CA ARG A 424 22.42 35.58 -24.10
C ARG A 424 22.21 36.14 -22.70
N CYS A 425 23.31 36.34 -22.02
CA CYS A 425 23.30 36.90 -20.68
C CYS A 425 22.71 38.33 -20.69
N PRO A 426 21.64 38.58 -19.94
CA PRO A 426 21.01 39.90 -19.92
C PRO A 426 21.89 40.99 -19.30
N LYS A 427 22.95 40.64 -18.58
CA LYS A 427 23.87 41.58 -17.96
C LYS A 427 25.04 41.96 -18.86
N CYS A 428 25.56 41.03 -19.65
CA CYS A 428 26.82 41.28 -20.39
C CYS A 428 26.78 40.76 -21.84
N GLY A 429 25.69 40.23 -22.33
CA GLY A 429 25.54 39.76 -23.72
C GLY A 429 26.30 38.45 -24.03
N SER A 430 27.10 37.90 -23.13
CA SER A 430 27.85 36.66 -23.35
C SER A 430 26.92 35.43 -23.35
N ALA A 431 27.39 34.29 -23.83
CA ALA A 431 26.62 33.05 -23.83
C ALA A 431 26.22 32.60 -22.40
N ILE A 432 25.14 31.85 -22.32
CA ILE A 432 24.68 31.23 -21.09
C ILE A 432 24.92 29.71 -21.18
N GLU A 433 25.37 29.11 -20.12
CA GLU A 433 25.60 27.67 -20.00
C GLU A 433 24.86 27.07 -18.82
N LEU A 434 24.47 25.79 -18.94
CA LEU A 434 23.87 25.02 -17.88
C LEU A 434 24.96 24.50 -16.95
N LYS A 435 24.86 24.82 -15.65
CA LYS A 435 25.74 24.33 -14.58
C LYS A 435 24.96 23.59 -13.52
N THR A 436 25.61 22.65 -12.84
CA THR A 436 25.03 21.94 -11.71
C THR A 436 25.75 22.37 -10.42
N GLY A 437 25.01 22.81 -9.43
CA GLY A 437 25.53 23.23 -8.13
C GLY A 437 24.91 22.48 -6.97
N ARG A 438 25.35 22.78 -5.74
CA ARG A 438 24.83 22.18 -4.50
C ARG A 438 23.30 22.28 -4.37
N PHE A 439 22.68 23.27 -4.98
CA PHE A 439 21.23 23.52 -4.91
C PHE A 439 20.47 23.05 -6.16
N GLY A 440 21.12 22.30 -7.04
CA GLY A 440 20.55 21.78 -8.29
C GLY A 440 21.08 22.54 -9.51
N PRO A 441 20.51 22.23 -10.70
CA PRO A 441 20.92 22.84 -11.97
C PRO A 441 20.48 24.31 -12.05
N TYR A 442 21.31 25.11 -12.72
CA TYR A 442 21.07 26.54 -12.92
C TYR A 442 21.76 26.99 -14.23
N LEU A 443 21.21 28.03 -14.84
CA LEU A 443 21.84 28.71 -15.96
C LEU A 443 22.77 29.79 -15.44
N ALA A 444 23.98 29.84 -15.95
CA ALA A 444 24.96 30.86 -15.60
C ALA A 444 25.61 31.47 -16.83
N CYS A 445 26.01 32.72 -16.75
CA CYS A 445 26.86 33.33 -17.77
C CYS A 445 28.21 32.58 -17.86
N VAL A 446 28.75 32.38 -19.06
CA VAL A 446 30.08 31.78 -19.23
C VAL A 446 31.18 32.55 -18.47
N LYS A 447 31.00 33.85 -18.23
CA LYS A 447 31.86 34.71 -17.43
C LYS A 447 31.49 34.76 -15.94
N TYR A 448 30.69 33.80 -15.47
CA TYR A 448 30.25 33.78 -14.07
C TYR A 448 31.42 33.61 -13.12
N LYS A 449 31.48 34.49 -12.11
CA LYS A 449 32.55 34.67 -11.13
C LYS A 449 33.79 35.42 -11.62
N ASP A 450 33.97 35.63 -12.92
CA ASP A 450 35.07 36.45 -13.43
C ASP A 450 34.64 37.91 -13.56
N THR A 451 33.77 38.20 -14.53
CA THR A 451 33.30 39.56 -14.83
C THR A 451 31.77 39.68 -14.85
N CYS A 452 31.04 38.64 -14.54
CA CYS A 452 29.59 38.60 -14.52
C CYS A 452 29.06 37.73 -13.38
N ASP A 453 27.99 38.16 -12.75
CA ASP A 453 27.34 37.45 -11.63
C ASP A 453 25.97 36.89 -11.99
N TYR A 454 25.65 36.84 -13.28
CA TYR A 454 24.34 36.37 -13.72
C TYR A 454 24.16 34.86 -13.51
N VAL A 455 23.10 34.51 -12.74
CA VAL A 455 22.66 33.15 -12.49
C VAL A 455 21.13 33.10 -12.48
N LYS A 456 20.54 32.12 -13.17
CA LYS A 456 19.11 31.83 -13.18
C LYS A 456 18.87 30.40 -12.71
N SER A 457 18.25 30.23 -11.55
CA SER A 457 17.88 28.90 -11.04
C SER A 457 16.82 28.26 -11.94
N LEU A 458 16.98 26.95 -12.25
CA LEU A 458 15.98 26.18 -13.00
C LEU A 458 14.97 25.47 -12.09
N LYS A 459 15.07 25.64 -10.77
CA LYS A 459 14.00 25.17 -9.90
C LYS A 459 12.70 25.88 -10.26
N LYS A 460 11.58 25.12 -10.32
CA LYS A 460 10.24 25.72 -10.40
C LYS A 460 10.18 26.88 -9.41
N ALA A 461 9.76 28.05 -9.86
CA ALA A 461 9.57 29.20 -9.00
C ALA A 461 8.70 28.75 -7.81
N ARG A 462 9.16 29.01 -6.59
CA ARG A 462 8.31 28.84 -5.41
C ARG A 462 7.03 29.63 -5.65
N ALA A 463 5.91 29.10 -5.15
CA ALA A 463 4.68 29.87 -5.15
C ALA A 463 4.99 31.29 -4.65
N PRO A 464 4.49 32.31 -5.31
CA PRO A 464 4.77 33.71 -4.93
C PRO A 464 4.41 33.92 -3.46
N ASP A 465 5.23 34.71 -2.76
CA ASP A 465 4.98 35.07 -1.39
C ASP A 465 3.60 35.73 -1.30
N ARG A 466 2.71 35.21 -0.45
CA ARG A 466 1.36 35.77 -0.27
C ARG A 466 1.40 36.82 0.85
N PRO A 467 1.04 38.08 0.58
CA PRO A 467 0.98 39.13 1.62
C PRO A 467 -0.06 38.76 2.68
N THR A 468 0.16 39.22 3.90
CA THR A 468 -0.77 39.07 5.03
C THR A 468 -0.83 40.38 5.83
N ASP A 469 -1.90 40.56 6.61
CA ASP A 469 -2.05 41.71 7.53
C ASP A 469 -1.25 41.55 8.84
N GLU A 470 -0.57 40.42 8.98
CA GLU A 470 0.21 40.08 10.17
C GLU A 470 1.51 40.87 10.24
N LYS A 471 1.84 41.36 11.44
CA LYS A 471 3.08 42.09 11.72
C LYS A 471 4.11 41.20 12.41
N CYS A 472 5.37 41.40 12.05
CA CYS A 472 6.49 40.69 12.64
C CYS A 472 6.66 41.06 14.12
N HIS A 473 6.69 40.09 14.99
CA HIS A 473 6.86 40.27 16.44
C HIS A 473 8.25 40.76 16.85
N LEU A 474 9.25 40.73 15.95
CA LEU A 474 10.60 41.20 16.22
C LEU A 474 10.83 42.64 15.75
N CYS A 475 10.27 43.07 14.62
CA CYS A 475 10.57 44.35 14.02
C CYS A 475 9.35 45.16 13.57
N GLY A 476 8.13 44.63 13.74
CA GLY A 476 6.89 45.33 13.35
C GLY A 476 6.60 45.36 11.84
N SER A 477 7.51 44.94 10.97
CA SER A 477 7.30 44.94 9.52
C SER A 477 6.23 43.93 9.09
N PRO A 478 5.58 44.10 7.91
CA PRO A 478 4.61 43.13 7.39
C PRO A 478 5.20 41.74 7.26
N MET A 479 4.34 40.73 7.38
CA MET A 479 4.72 39.31 7.15
C MET A 479 4.06 38.79 5.89
N VAL A 480 4.74 37.80 5.27
CA VAL A 480 4.25 37.11 4.08
C VAL A 480 4.24 35.59 4.33
N ILE A 481 3.29 34.90 3.72
CA ILE A 481 3.28 33.43 3.75
C ILE A 481 4.30 32.91 2.74
N LYS A 482 5.25 32.13 3.25
CA LYS A 482 6.25 31.41 2.46
C LYS A 482 6.10 29.91 2.62
N THR A 483 6.38 29.17 1.55
CA THR A 483 6.43 27.71 1.59
C THR A 483 7.84 27.26 1.92
N GLY A 484 8.02 26.54 3.04
CA GLY A 484 9.28 25.96 3.50
C GLY A 484 9.28 24.43 3.43
N ARG A 485 10.41 23.81 3.87
CA ARG A 485 10.54 22.33 3.94
C ARG A 485 9.46 21.64 4.78
N PHE A 486 8.91 22.36 5.75
CA PHE A 486 7.94 21.81 6.71
C PHE A 486 6.52 22.34 6.50
N GLY A 487 6.24 22.94 5.34
CA GLY A 487 4.95 23.53 5.01
C GLY A 487 4.99 25.07 4.95
N GLU A 488 3.81 25.70 4.92
CA GLU A 488 3.67 27.15 4.88
C GLU A 488 3.91 27.77 6.25
N PHE A 489 4.51 28.95 6.27
CA PHE A 489 4.79 29.73 7.48
C PHE A 489 4.82 31.22 7.19
N LEU A 490 4.59 32.04 8.21
CA LEU A 490 4.74 33.47 8.14
C LEU A 490 6.21 33.88 8.27
N ALA A 491 6.72 34.67 7.35
CA ALA A 491 8.07 35.19 7.35
C ALA A 491 8.06 36.72 7.24
N CYS A 492 8.97 37.38 7.94
CA CYS A 492 9.14 38.83 7.86
C CYS A 492 9.62 39.23 6.47
N THR A 493 9.06 40.33 5.91
CA THR A 493 9.43 40.87 4.61
C THR A 493 10.85 41.47 4.60
N THR A 494 11.39 41.83 5.74
CA THR A 494 12.74 42.41 5.87
C THR A 494 13.85 41.36 6.02
N TYR A 495 13.55 40.07 5.81
CA TYR A 495 14.58 39.04 5.77
C TYR A 495 15.63 39.36 4.67
N PRO A 496 16.94 39.23 4.89
CA PRO A 496 17.63 38.59 6.04
C PRO A 496 17.91 39.51 7.24
N ALA A 497 17.62 40.81 7.17
CA ALA A 497 17.88 41.74 8.27
C ALA A 497 17.04 41.37 9.54
N CYS A 498 15.80 40.94 9.35
CA CYS A 498 14.99 40.38 10.41
C CYS A 498 14.68 38.91 10.10
N LYS A 499 14.98 37.98 11.03
CA LYS A 499 14.73 36.54 10.91
C LYS A 499 13.39 36.11 11.53
N GLY A 500 12.45 37.01 11.72
CA GLY A 500 11.14 36.75 12.30
C GLY A 500 10.34 35.75 11.47
N THR A 501 10.00 34.62 12.06
CA THR A 501 9.14 33.59 11.46
C THR A 501 8.11 33.09 12.48
N ARG A 502 6.91 32.70 12.01
CA ARG A 502 5.83 32.25 12.86
C ARG A 502 4.95 31.23 12.11
N ALA A 503 4.35 30.27 12.82
CA ALA A 503 3.33 29.41 12.24
C ALA A 503 2.07 30.21 11.90
N ILE A 504 1.34 29.80 10.86
CA ILE A 504 0.10 30.46 10.43
C ILE A 504 -0.99 30.15 11.47
N PRO A 505 -1.62 31.20 12.09
CA PRO A 505 -2.69 30.99 13.04
C PRO A 505 -3.96 30.48 12.33
N LEU A 506 -4.72 29.60 12.99
CA LEU A 506 -5.99 29.06 12.49
C LEU A 506 -7.21 29.95 12.81
N GLY A 507 -7.02 31.07 13.52
CA GLY A 507 -8.11 31.92 14.00
C GLY A 507 -8.93 31.30 15.14
N ILE A 508 -8.44 30.20 15.73
CA ILE A 508 -9.08 29.51 16.87
C ILE A 508 -8.28 29.83 18.12
N LYS A 509 -8.92 30.43 19.13
CA LYS A 509 -8.27 30.79 20.38
C LYS A 509 -7.82 29.56 21.18
N CYS A 510 -6.69 29.71 21.84
CA CYS A 510 -6.17 28.67 22.74
C CYS A 510 -7.07 28.55 23.99
N PRO A 511 -7.60 27.36 24.32
CA PRO A 511 -8.49 27.20 25.48
C PRO A 511 -7.75 27.35 26.81
N LYS A 512 -6.42 27.24 26.83
CA LYS A 512 -5.60 27.36 28.06
C LYS A 512 -5.24 28.79 28.39
N CYS A 513 -4.71 29.55 27.43
CA CYS A 513 -4.28 30.94 27.72
C CYS A 513 -5.28 32.00 27.26
N LEU A 514 -6.29 31.67 26.46
CA LEU A 514 -7.36 32.54 25.92
C LEU A 514 -6.89 33.68 25.00
N GLU A 515 -5.59 33.92 24.93
CA GLU A 515 -4.97 35.04 24.18
C GLU A 515 -4.37 34.59 22.85
N GLY A 516 -3.59 33.48 22.86
CA GLY A 516 -2.94 33.00 21.66
C GLY A 516 -3.89 32.18 20.77
N ASP A 517 -3.60 32.13 19.48
CA ASP A 517 -4.31 31.29 18.53
C ASP A 517 -3.63 29.92 18.44
N LEU A 518 -4.38 28.92 17.96
CA LEU A 518 -3.81 27.60 17.60
C LEU A 518 -3.22 27.66 16.20
N ALA A 519 -2.10 26.95 16.00
CA ALA A 519 -1.44 26.83 14.72
C ALA A 519 -0.92 25.41 14.49
N GLU A 520 -0.84 24.99 13.23
CA GLU A 520 -0.21 23.72 12.89
C GLU A 520 1.29 23.78 13.12
N ARG A 521 1.82 22.72 13.72
CA ARG A 521 3.25 22.51 13.96
C ARG A 521 3.61 21.07 13.59
N ARG A 522 4.89 20.82 13.36
CA ARG A 522 5.39 19.46 13.08
C ARG A 522 6.44 19.04 14.09
N THR A 523 6.38 17.79 14.49
CA THR A 523 7.41 17.15 15.29
C THR A 523 8.69 16.97 14.48
N LYS A 524 9.82 16.69 15.14
CA LYS A 524 11.09 16.31 14.48
C LYS A 524 10.94 15.10 13.54
N ARG A 525 9.95 14.24 13.78
CA ARG A 525 9.63 13.06 12.96
C ARG A 525 8.61 13.35 11.85
N GLY A 526 8.25 14.61 11.60
CA GLY A 526 7.36 15.05 10.52
C GLY A 526 5.85 14.93 10.80
N LYS A 527 5.42 14.45 11.98
CA LYS A 527 4.01 14.32 12.33
C LYS A 527 3.43 15.69 12.70
N SER A 528 2.29 16.06 12.12
CA SER A 528 1.56 17.30 12.45
C SER A 528 0.87 17.20 13.81
N PHE A 529 0.86 18.30 14.54
CA PHE A 529 0.08 18.55 15.74
C PHE A 529 -0.29 20.04 15.78
N TRP A 530 -1.24 20.40 16.60
CA TRP A 530 -1.69 21.79 16.72
C TRP A 530 -1.37 22.31 18.11
N GLY A 531 -0.76 23.47 18.19
CA GLY A 531 -0.34 24.05 19.45
C GLY A 531 -0.52 25.57 19.50
N CYS A 532 -0.51 26.12 20.69
CA CYS A 532 -0.59 27.57 20.91
C CYS A 532 0.60 28.30 20.28
N VAL A 533 0.33 29.42 19.60
CA VAL A 533 1.38 30.27 19.00
C VAL A 533 2.28 30.91 20.05
N ARG A 534 1.83 31.00 21.30
CA ARG A 534 2.58 31.58 22.44
C ARG A 534 3.56 30.62 23.11
N TYR A 535 3.77 29.44 22.56
CA TYR A 535 4.81 28.55 23.08
C TYR A 535 6.19 29.24 23.07
N PRO A 536 7.00 29.16 24.13
CA PRO A 536 6.86 28.30 25.32
C PRO A 536 6.02 28.88 26.48
N ALA A 537 5.54 30.12 26.40
CA ALA A 537 4.72 30.72 27.46
C ALA A 537 3.38 29.98 27.69
N CYS A 538 2.85 29.31 26.65
CA CYS A 538 1.70 28.42 26.74
C CYS A 538 1.99 27.11 26.00
N ASP A 539 1.88 25.99 26.70
CA ASP A 539 2.24 24.65 26.22
C ASP A 539 1.05 23.84 25.68
N PHE A 540 -0.12 24.48 25.53
CA PHE A 540 -1.30 23.78 25.01
C PHE A 540 -1.05 23.19 23.62
N SER A 541 -1.39 21.89 23.45
CA SER A 541 -1.32 21.20 22.17
C SER A 541 -2.38 20.09 22.05
N THR A 542 -2.78 19.78 20.80
CA THR A 542 -3.65 18.66 20.47
C THR A 542 -3.16 17.95 19.21
N TRP A 543 -3.44 16.65 19.13
CA TRP A 543 -3.07 15.81 17.98
C TRP A 543 -4.14 15.76 16.89
N ASN A 544 -5.37 16.16 17.19
CA ASN A 544 -6.46 16.21 16.23
C ASN A 544 -6.61 17.65 15.70
N LYS A 545 -7.02 17.76 14.43
CA LYS A 545 -7.15 19.08 13.78
C LYS A 545 -8.24 19.94 14.44
N PRO A 546 -7.92 21.14 14.98
CA PRO A 546 -8.93 22.08 15.43
C PRO A 546 -9.75 22.62 14.26
N VAL A 547 -11.06 22.76 14.47
CA VAL A 547 -12.02 23.35 13.55
C VAL A 547 -12.81 24.46 14.26
N PRO A 548 -13.27 25.52 13.56
CA PRO A 548 -13.92 26.66 14.18
C PRO A 548 -15.40 26.41 14.54
N ASP A 549 -15.74 25.17 14.90
CA ASP A 549 -17.08 24.81 15.30
C ASP A 549 -17.38 25.31 16.73
N THR A 550 -18.60 25.77 16.97
CA THR A 550 -19.03 26.25 18.28
C THR A 550 -19.56 25.08 19.13
N CYS A 551 -19.07 24.96 20.34
CA CYS A 551 -19.53 23.95 21.28
C CYS A 551 -20.96 24.29 21.77
N PRO A 552 -21.95 23.37 21.67
CA PRO A 552 -23.30 23.62 22.11
C PRO A 552 -23.44 23.75 23.64
N GLU A 553 -22.52 23.15 24.41
CA GLU A 553 -22.56 23.17 25.86
C GLU A 553 -21.96 24.43 26.49
N CYS A 554 -20.81 24.88 25.99
CA CYS A 554 -20.09 25.98 26.63
C CYS A 554 -19.91 27.23 25.74
N GLY A 555 -20.43 27.23 24.51
CA GLY A 555 -20.32 28.33 23.56
C GLY A 555 -18.91 28.61 23.03
N TRP A 556 -17.92 27.75 23.37
CA TRP A 556 -16.53 27.92 22.91
C TRP A 556 -16.40 27.65 21.42
N VAL A 557 -15.70 28.55 20.70
CA VAL A 557 -15.35 28.34 19.30
C VAL A 557 -14.01 27.63 19.21
N GLY A 558 -14.04 26.35 18.85
CA GLY A 558 -12.85 25.52 18.73
C GLY A 558 -13.11 24.09 19.22
N MET A 559 -13.35 23.20 18.27
CA MET A 559 -13.51 21.77 18.51
C MET A 559 -12.45 20.98 17.75
N GLU A 560 -11.98 19.86 18.27
CA GLU A 560 -11.10 18.97 17.53
C GLU A 560 -11.91 17.97 16.70
N LYS A 561 -11.51 17.81 15.44
CA LYS A 561 -12.10 16.85 14.51
C LYS A 561 -11.35 15.51 14.60
N LYS A 562 -12.07 14.42 14.88
CA LYS A 562 -11.58 13.06 14.80
C LYS A 562 -12.51 12.22 13.93
N VAL A 563 -11.92 11.42 13.03
CA VAL A 563 -12.66 10.47 12.20
C VAL A 563 -12.16 9.08 12.53
N SER A 564 -13.03 8.18 12.95
CA SER A 564 -12.69 6.80 13.27
C SER A 564 -13.74 5.84 12.71
N LYS A 565 -13.30 4.60 12.39
CA LYS A 565 -14.25 3.58 11.90
C LYS A 565 -15.29 3.13 12.92
N ALA A 566 -14.97 3.28 14.22
CA ALA A 566 -15.85 2.83 15.29
C ALA A 566 -16.88 3.89 15.71
N GLU A 567 -16.54 5.17 15.57
CA GLU A 567 -17.35 6.28 16.10
C GLU A 567 -17.76 7.28 15.01
N GLY A 568 -17.42 7.04 13.74
CA GLY A 568 -17.68 8.00 12.67
C GLY A 568 -16.85 9.28 12.78
N GLU A 569 -17.41 10.41 12.32
CA GLU A 569 -16.84 11.74 12.49
C GLU A 569 -17.30 12.36 13.80
N THR A 570 -16.37 12.64 14.70
CA THR A 570 -16.64 13.23 16.02
C THR A 570 -16.02 14.60 16.17
N ARG A 571 -16.67 15.46 16.98
CA ARG A 571 -16.18 16.77 17.43
C ARG A 571 -16.06 16.74 18.94
N THR A 572 -14.88 17.12 19.46
CA THR A 572 -14.67 17.27 20.90
C THR A 572 -14.27 18.70 21.20
N CYS A 573 -14.98 19.35 22.12
CA CYS A 573 -14.67 20.71 22.52
C CYS A 573 -13.30 20.79 23.21
N LEU A 574 -12.44 21.69 22.74
CA LEU A 574 -11.10 21.89 23.27
C LEU A 574 -11.11 22.49 24.70
N LYS A 575 -12.23 23.11 25.12
CA LYS A 575 -12.34 23.78 26.42
C LYS A 575 -13.03 22.92 27.48
N CYS A 576 -14.21 22.38 27.19
CA CYS A 576 -15.01 21.63 28.17
C CYS A 576 -15.00 20.11 27.95
N GLY A 577 -14.43 19.62 26.83
CA GLY A 577 -14.40 18.19 26.53
C GLY A 577 -15.71 17.60 26.02
N HIS A 578 -16.77 18.39 25.84
CA HIS A 578 -18.03 17.91 25.27
C HIS A 578 -17.80 17.27 23.91
N LYS A 579 -18.33 16.04 23.72
CA LYS A 579 -18.16 15.26 22.49
C LYS A 579 -19.50 15.08 21.78
N MET A 580 -19.51 15.34 20.48
CA MET A 580 -20.66 15.13 19.61
C MET A 580 -20.27 14.28 18.39
N VAL A 581 -21.18 13.44 17.93
CA VAL A 581 -21.03 12.64 16.72
C VAL A 581 -21.80 13.35 15.61
N LEU A 582 -21.14 13.62 14.49
CA LEU A 582 -21.74 14.35 13.35
C LEU A 582 -22.20 13.41 12.22
N ALA A 583 -21.55 12.28 12.06
CA ALA A 583 -21.92 11.26 11.07
C ALA A 583 -21.71 9.88 11.67
N GLU A 584 -22.64 8.96 11.40
CA GLU A 584 -22.52 7.58 11.81
C GLU A 584 -21.43 6.84 11.02
N PRO A 585 -20.93 5.68 11.52
CA PRO A 585 -19.79 4.97 10.90
C PRO A 585 -19.98 4.59 9.42
N GLU A 586 -21.22 4.40 8.97
CA GLU A 586 -21.53 3.99 7.58
C GLU A 586 -21.49 5.14 6.57
N GLU A 587 -21.74 6.38 6.97
CA GLU A 587 -21.68 7.55 6.06
C GLU A 587 -20.24 8.03 5.76
N VAL A 588 -19.27 7.66 6.59
CA VAL A 588 -17.85 8.07 6.43
C VAL A 588 -17.11 7.21 5.39
N ALA A 589 -17.71 6.12 4.93
CA ALA A 589 -17.09 5.19 3.97
C ALA A 589 -17.18 5.67 2.50
N THR A 590 -17.94 6.73 2.21
CA THR A 590 -18.25 7.21 0.84
C THR A 590 -17.74 8.62 0.50
N ALA A 591 -16.98 9.28 1.37
CA ALA A 591 -16.40 10.62 1.12
C ALA A 591 -14.88 10.60 0.84
#